data_53d92853a63e1f03dafa6eeabba1530b
#
_entry.id   53d92853a63e1f03dafa6eeabba1530b
#
_cell.length_a   1.000
_cell.length_b   1.000
_cell.length_c   1.000
_cell.angle_alpha   90.00
_cell.angle_beta   90.00
_cell.angle_gamma   90.00
#
_symmetry.space_group_name_H-M   'P 1'
#
loop_
_entity.id
_entity.type
_entity.pdbx_description
1 polymer ?
#
loop_
_entity_poly.entity_id
_entity_poly.type
_entity_poly.pdbx_seq_one_letter_code
_entity_poly.pdbx_strand_id
1 'polypeptide(L)'
;MRTGRGPSLREAAEALGASESEVRAAYQRLGEGHAILLDASGEGLWRIAPFSAVPTDFAVEAGGRCYFANCAWDALGICAALHADGMVRASCGCCRQPMDLAVRGGILQTAEGLLHIAVPAKDWYQDVVFT
;
A
#
# COMPACT_ATOMS: atom_id res chain seq x y z
N MET A 1 6.08 5.43 5.35
CA MET A 1 6.64 5.80 4.04
C MET A 1 6.39 7.28 3.80
N ARG A 2 7.44 8.12 3.83
CA ARG A 2 7.31 9.60 3.70
C ARG A 2 7.34 10.08 2.25
N THR A 3 7.73 9.24 1.30
CA THR A 3 8.09 9.61 -0.07
C THR A 3 7.58 8.63 -1.12
N GLY A 4 6.64 7.75 -0.81
CA GLY A 4 6.16 6.71 -1.73
C GLY A 4 7.17 5.59 -2.02
N ARG A 5 8.30 5.52 -1.30
CA ARG A 5 9.24 4.41 -1.34
C ARG A 5 9.30 3.67 0.00
N GLY A 6 9.57 2.39 -0.04
CA GLY A 6 9.90 1.60 1.15
C GLY A 6 11.25 2.04 1.77
N PRO A 7 11.50 1.73 3.05
CA PRO A 7 12.82 1.91 3.64
C PRO A 7 13.82 0.95 2.97
N SER A 8 15.06 1.41 2.79
CA SER A 8 16.17 0.51 2.47
C SER A 8 16.47 -0.41 3.66
N LEU A 9 17.21 -1.51 3.42
CA LEU A 9 17.66 -2.39 4.50
C LEU A 9 18.40 -1.62 5.60
N ARG A 10 19.26 -0.68 5.21
CA ARG A 10 20.01 0.17 6.13
C ARG A 10 19.08 1.05 6.97
N GLU A 11 18.13 1.76 6.34
CA GLU A 11 17.16 2.61 7.06
C GLU A 11 16.31 1.79 8.03
N ALA A 12 15.91 0.57 7.64
CA ALA A 12 15.17 -0.33 8.49
C ALA A 12 16.05 -0.86 9.66
N ALA A 13 17.30 -1.22 9.37
CA ALA A 13 18.26 -1.68 10.38
C ALA A 13 18.53 -0.60 11.44
N GLU A 14 18.80 0.63 11.00
CA GLU A 14 19.00 1.79 11.88
C GLU A 14 17.76 2.04 12.77
N ALA A 15 16.56 1.99 12.18
CA ALA A 15 15.32 2.22 12.92
C ALA A 15 15.00 1.12 13.94
N LEU A 16 15.43 -0.13 13.69
CA LEU A 16 15.17 -1.28 14.53
C LEU A 16 16.32 -1.60 15.51
N GLY A 17 17.47 -0.92 15.38
CA GLY A 17 18.67 -1.25 16.16
C GLY A 17 19.21 -2.64 15.82
N ALA A 18 19.04 -3.10 14.58
CA ALA A 18 19.45 -4.42 14.09
C ALA A 18 20.51 -4.29 12.99
N SER A 19 21.14 -5.39 12.62
CA SER A 19 22.01 -5.43 11.44
C SER A 19 21.21 -5.54 10.14
N GLU A 20 21.78 -5.10 9.02
CA GLU A 20 21.15 -5.27 7.70
C GLU A 20 20.92 -6.75 7.35
N SER A 21 21.78 -7.66 7.83
CA SER A 21 21.63 -9.10 7.63
C SER A 21 20.41 -9.67 8.36
N GLU A 22 20.13 -9.20 9.57
CA GLU A 22 18.95 -9.60 10.34
C GLU A 22 17.66 -9.06 9.68
N VAL A 23 17.68 -7.81 9.22
CA VAL A 23 16.54 -7.22 8.48
C VAL A 23 16.29 -7.97 7.17
N ARG A 24 17.35 -8.30 6.41
CA ARG A 24 17.22 -9.09 5.18
C ARG A 24 16.59 -10.45 5.45
N ALA A 25 17.08 -11.17 6.46
CA ALA A 25 16.51 -12.46 6.85
C ALA A 25 15.04 -12.34 7.31
N ALA A 26 14.69 -11.24 7.99
CA ALA A 26 13.31 -10.97 8.38
C ALA A 26 12.42 -10.68 7.14
N TYR A 27 12.90 -9.88 6.20
CA TYR A 27 12.17 -9.60 4.97
C TYR A 27 11.91 -10.86 4.15
N GLN A 28 12.90 -11.74 4.02
CA GLN A 28 12.73 -13.02 3.33
C GLN A 28 11.63 -13.87 3.97
N ARG A 29 11.68 -14.06 5.31
CA ARG A 29 10.62 -14.81 6.03
C ARG A 29 9.24 -14.19 5.87
N LEU A 30 9.14 -12.85 5.93
CA LEU A 30 7.87 -12.15 5.74
C LEU A 30 7.37 -12.28 4.28
N GLY A 31 8.28 -12.28 3.31
CA GLY A 31 7.96 -12.51 1.91
C GLY A 31 7.45 -13.93 1.66
N GLU A 32 8.10 -14.95 2.21
CA GLU A 32 7.65 -16.35 2.16
C GLU A 32 6.27 -16.54 2.78
N GLY A 33 5.98 -15.79 3.85
CA GLY A 33 4.67 -15.78 4.51
C GLY A 33 3.63 -14.88 3.87
N HIS A 34 3.93 -14.27 2.71
CA HIS A 34 3.07 -13.31 1.99
C HIS A 34 2.63 -12.08 2.83
N ALA A 35 3.36 -11.76 3.90
CA ALA A 35 3.10 -10.56 4.70
C ALA A 35 3.62 -9.29 4.03
N ILE A 36 4.66 -9.42 3.20
CA ILE A 36 5.22 -8.36 2.37
C ILE A 36 5.55 -8.91 0.98
N LEU A 37 5.69 -8.02 0.01
CA LEU A 37 6.26 -8.34 -1.29
C LEU A 37 7.58 -7.59 -1.45
N LEU A 38 8.60 -8.31 -1.86
CA LEU A 38 9.90 -7.77 -2.15
C LEU A 38 10.03 -7.44 -3.65
N ASP A 39 10.92 -6.51 -3.97
CA ASP A 39 11.28 -6.22 -5.34
C ASP A 39 12.07 -7.39 -5.99
N ALA A 40 12.41 -7.23 -7.26
CA ALA A 40 13.14 -8.26 -8.01
C ALA A 40 14.54 -8.57 -7.45
N SER A 41 15.13 -7.68 -6.65
CA SER A 41 16.40 -7.92 -5.97
C SER A 41 16.24 -8.80 -4.73
N GLY A 42 15.03 -8.91 -4.19
CA GLY A 42 14.75 -9.58 -2.92
C GLY A 42 15.19 -8.80 -1.69
N GLU A 43 15.64 -7.56 -1.84
CA GLU A 43 16.17 -6.72 -0.76
C GLU A 43 15.34 -5.46 -0.52
N GLY A 44 14.62 -4.99 -1.52
CA GLY A 44 13.76 -3.83 -1.43
C GLY A 44 12.32 -4.21 -1.12
N LEU A 45 11.68 -3.43 -0.26
CA LEU A 45 10.25 -3.56 0.00
C LEU A 45 9.49 -3.00 -1.21
N TRP A 46 8.65 -3.82 -1.83
CA TRP A 46 7.79 -3.43 -2.93
C TRP A 46 6.37 -3.10 -2.47
N ARG A 47 5.74 -4.00 -1.74
CA ARG A 47 4.39 -3.81 -1.20
C ARG A 47 4.28 -4.35 0.22
N ILE A 48 3.52 -3.65 1.04
CA ILE A 48 3.07 -4.09 2.37
C ILE A 48 1.67 -3.53 2.58
N ALA A 49 0.66 -4.38 2.51
CA ALA A 49 -0.73 -3.91 2.61
C ALA A 49 -0.96 -3.07 3.88
N PRO A 50 -1.63 -1.90 3.73
CA PRO A 50 -2.24 -1.35 2.52
C PRO A 50 -1.31 -0.45 1.66
N PHE A 51 0.00 -0.37 1.96
CA PHE A 51 0.94 0.57 1.34
C PHE A 51 1.67 -0.05 0.15
N SER A 52 1.87 0.75 -0.91
CA SER A 52 2.79 0.48 -2.00
C SER A 52 4.07 1.32 -1.83
N ALA A 53 5.23 0.71 -2.03
CA ALA A 53 6.51 1.41 -2.06
C ALA A 53 6.81 2.04 -3.43
N VAL A 54 5.96 1.78 -4.42
CA VAL A 54 6.04 2.36 -5.77
C VAL A 54 4.76 3.11 -6.10
N PRO A 55 4.82 4.12 -6.99
CA PRO A 55 3.63 4.84 -7.45
C PRO A 55 2.59 3.90 -8.05
N THR A 56 1.32 4.17 -7.73
CA THR A 56 0.15 3.49 -8.29
C THR A 56 -0.92 4.53 -8.65
N ASP A 57 -2.00 4.10 -9.28
CA ASP A 57 -3.17 4.96 -9.58
C ASP A 57 -3.97 5.35 -8.32
N PHE A 58 -3.55 4.93 -7.14
CA PHE A 58 -4.22 5.17 -5.87
C PHE A 58 -3.33 5.98 -4.93
N ALA A 59 -3.41 7.31 -5.01
CA ALA A 59 -2.69 8.20 -4.11
C ALA A 59 -3.56 8.60 -2.92
N VAL A 60 -2.99 8.60 -1.73
CA VAL A 60 -3.70 8.90 -0.48
C VAL A 60 -2.98 9.99 0.28
N GLU A 61 -3.65 11.10 0.55
CA GLU A 61 -3.20 12.14 1.47
C GLU A 61 -3.83 11.88 2.84
N ALA A 62 -3.02 11.56 3.85
CA ALA A 62 -3.48 11.33 5.22
C ALA A 62 -2.40 11.73 6.23
N GLY A 63 -2.79 12.33 7.35
CA GLY A 63 -1.85 12.75 8.39
C GLY A 63 -0.79 13.73 7.89
N GLY A 64 -1.09 14.57 6.90
CA GLY A 64 -0.16 15.54 6.29
C GLY A 64 0.92 14.89 5.40
N ARG A 65 0.72 13.67 4.93
CA ARG A 65 1.66 12.93 4.06
C ARG A 65 0.93 12.27 2.90
N CYS A 66 1.67 12.04 1.81
CA CYS A 66 1.19 11.28 0.66
C CYS A 66 1.73 9.86 0.71
N TYR A 67 0.86 8.92 0.37
CA TYR A 67 1.13 7.49 0.27
C TYR A 67 0.59 6.97 -1.05
N PHE A 68 1.11 5.81 -1.49
CA PHE A 68 0.50 5.02 -2.54
C PHE A 68 -0.11 3.76 -1.95
N ALA A 69 -1.29 3.39 -2.41
CA ALA A 69 -1.98 2.16 -2.04
C ALA A 69 -1.82 1.10 -3.13
N ASN A 70 -1.96 -0.18 -2.78
CA ASN A 70 -1.87 -1.24 -3.79
C ASN A 70 -3.11 -1.31 -4.69
N CYS A 71 -4.29 -1.00 -4.12
CA CYS A 71 -5.57 -1.00 -4.83
C CYS A 71 -6.56 0.01 -4.20
N ALA A 72 -7.77 0.10 -4.73
CA ALA A 72 -8.82 0.97 -4.21
C ALA A 72 -9.22 0.63 -2.77
N TRP A 73 -9.27 -0.66 -2.41
CA TRP A 73 -9.55 -1.09 -1.05
C TRP A 73 -8.45 -0.66 -0.08
N ASP A 74 -7.20 -0.86 -0.46
CA ASP A 74 -6.03 -0.46 0.32
C ASP A 74 -5.96 1.06 0.49
N ALA A 75 -6.42 1.84 -0.48
CA ALA A 75 -6.45 3.29 -0.38
C ALA A 75 -7.33 3.77 0.81
N LEU A 76 -8.47 3.15 0.99
CA LEU A 76 -9.31 3.39 2.18
C LEU A 76 -8.66 2.81 3.45
N GLY A 77 -8.01 1.65 3.31
CA GLY A 77 -7.27 0.96 4.36
C GLY A 77 -6.14 1.80 4.95
N ILE A 78 -5.46 2.65 4.16
CA ILE A 78 -4.42 3.57 4.66
C ILE A 78 -5.01 4.54 5.70
N CYS A 79 -6.17 5.15 5.44
CA CYS A 79 -6.81 6.05 6.39
C CYS A 79 -7.16 5.32 7.70
N ALA A 80 -7.66 4.09 7.58
CA ALA A 80 -7.97 3.25 8.74
C ALA A 80 -6.71 2.87 9.53
N ALA A 81 -5.66 2.43 8.86
CA ALA A 81 -4.39 2.03 9.50
C ALA A 81 -3.68 3.19 10.21
N LEU A 82 -3.82 4.41 9.69
CA LEU A 82 -3.24 5.60 10.28
C LEU A 82 -4.17 6.28 11.32
N HIS A 83 -5.40 5.81 11.49
CA HIS A 83 -6.45 6.45 12.29
C HIS A 83 -6.58 7.95 11.94
N ALA A 84 -6.53 8.28 10.65
CA ALA A 84 -6.47 9.65 10.17
C ALA A 84 -7.51 9.93 9.09
N ASP A 85 -8.00 11.16 9.10
CA ASP A 85 -8.73 11.71 7.97
C ASP A 85 -7.84 11.73 6.73
N GLY A 86 -8.42 11.51 5.57
CA GLY A 86 -7.66 11.47 4.34
C GLY A 86 -8.47 11.78 3.09
N MET A 87 -7.74 11.99 2.01
CA MET A 87 -8.25 12.14 0.65
C MET A 87 -7.58 11.10 -0.23
N VAL A 88 -8.39 10.27 -0.86
CA VAL A 88 -7.94 9.30 -1.86
C VAL A 88 -8.15 9.92 -3.23
N ARG A 89 -7.12 9.92 -4.06
CA ARG A 89 -7.19 10.28 -5.48
C ARG A 89 -6.96 9.04 -6.31
N ALA A 90 -7.94 8.70 -7.12
CA ALA A 90 -7.91 7.53 -7.97
C ALA A 90 -8.51 7.84 -9.34
N SER A 91 -8.45 6.88 -10.25
CA SER A 91 -9.14 6.93 -11.53
C SER A 91 -10.05 5.71 -11.67
N CYS A 92 -11.23 5.92 -12.23
CA CYS A 92 -12.14 4.82 -12.55
C CYS A 92 -11.45 3.82 -13.50
N GLY A 93 -11.43 2.54 -13.14
CA GLY A 93 -10.84 1.50 -13.97
C GLY A 93 -11.53 1.30 -15.31
N CYS A 94 -12.83 1.66 -15.41
CA CYS A 94 -13.62 1.52 -16.63
C CYS A 94 -13.46 2.71 -17.60
N CYS A 95 -13.67 3.94 -17.10
CA CYS A 95 -13.73 5.14 -17.97
C CYS A 95 -12.61 6.14 -17.72
N ARG A 96 -11.67 5.85 -16.78
CA ARG A 96 -10.52 6.68 -16.41
C ARG A 96 -10.88 8.07 -15.87
N GLN A 97 -12.14 8.31 -15.54
CA GLN A 97 -12.53 9.55 -14.89
C GLN A 97 -11.90 9.64 -13.48
N PRO A 98 -11.47 10.84 -13.06
CA PRO A 98 -10.99 11.04 -11.69
C PRO A 98 -12.06 10.69 -10.66
N MET A 99 -11.63 10.04 -9.58
CA MET A 99 -12.48 9.69 -8.45
C MET A 99 -11.76 10.14 -7.17
N ASP A 100 -12.30 11.16 -6.52
CA ASP A 100 -11.79 11.65 -5.25
C ASP A 100 -12.71 11.16 -4.12
N LEU A 101 -12.13 10.45 -3.15
CA LEU A 101 -12.86 9.90 -2.02
C LEU A 101 -12.32 10.52 -0.73
N ALA A 102 -13.20 11.09 0.09
CA ALA A 102 -12.83 11.67 1.39
C ALA A 102 -13.21 10.74 2.53
N VAL A 103 -12.27 10.51 3.44
CA VAL A 103 -12.52 9.82 4.72
C VAL A 103 -12.43 10.86 5.83
N ARG A 104 -13.47 10.94 6.68
CA ARG A 104 -13.55 11.83 7.84
C ARG A 104 -14.10 11.07 9.04
N GLY A 105 -13.38 11.12 10.16
CA GLY A 105 -13.77 10.41 11.36
C GLY A 105 -13.95 8.91 11.15
N GLY A 106 -13.16 8.29 10.26
CA GLY A 106 -13.26 6.88 9.88
C GLY A 106 -14.44 6.54 8.96
N ILE A 107 -15.17 7.54 8.45
CA ILE A 107 -16.35 7.34 7.58
C ILE A 107 -16.07 7.90 6.20
N LEU A 108 -16.35 7.10 5.16
CA LEU A 108 -16.32 7.56 3.77
C LEU A 108 -17.45 8.56 3.54
N GLN A 109 -17.13 9.78 3.09
CA GLN A 109 -18.08 10.89 3.00
C GLN A 109 -18.97 10.80 1.77
N THR A 110 -18.43 10.33 0.65
CA THR A 110 -19.15 10.14 -0.61
C THR A 110 -18.74 8.81 -1.19
N ALA A 111 -19.73 7.99 -1.54
CA ALA A 111 -19.51 6.68 -2.14
C ALA A 111 -20.39 6.54 -3.37
N GLU A 112 -20.08 7.33 -4.41
CA GLU A 112 -20.63 7.06 -5.74
C GLU A 112 -19.64 6.14 -6.46
N GLY A 113 -20.12 4.96 -6.88
CA GLY A 113 -19.34 3.96 -7.58
C GLY A 113 -19.36 2.58 -6.93
N LEU A 114 -18.69 1.66 -7.58
CA LEU A 114 -18.54 0.29 -7.14
C LEU A 114 -17.05 -0.05 -7.01
N LEU A 115 -16.67 -0.67 -5.90
CA LEU A 115 -15.38 -1.29 -5.77
C LEU A 115 -15.48 -2.72 -6.31
N HIS A 116 -14.84 -2.98 -7.44
CA HIS A 116 -14.85 -4.27 -8.09
C HIS A 116 -13.57 -5.03 -7.77
N ILE A 117 -13.69 -6.21 -7.15
CA ILE A 117 -12.59 -7.13 -6.90
C ILE A 117 -12.66 -8.21 -7.98
N ALA A 118 -11.75 -8.14 -8.96
CA ALA A 118 -11.79 -9.00 -10.14
C ALA A 118 -11.41 -10.44 -9.84
N VAL A 119 -10.60 -10.68 -8.81
CA VAL A 119 -10.01 -11.98 -8.49
C VAL A 119 -10.31 -12.34 -7.04
N PRO A 120 -10.74 -13.57 -6.73
CA PRO A 120 -10.93 -14.02 -5.34
C PRO A 120 -9.64 -13.88 -4.51
N ALA A 121 -9.76 -13.53 -3.23
CA ALA A 121 -8.62 -13.26 -2.35
C ALA A 121 -7.58 -14.42 -2.29
N LYS A 122 -8.03 -15.66 -2.41
CA LYS A 122 -7.16 -16.85 -2.43
C LYS A 122 -6.18 -16.87 -3.61
N ASP A 123 -6.48 -16.12 -4.68
CA ASP A 123 -5.72 -16.12 -5.93
C ASP A 123 -4.89 -14.82 -6.10
N TRP A 124 -4.96 -13.87 -5.16
CA TRP A 124 -4.29 -12.57 -5.27
C TRP A 124 -2.77 -12.65 -5.43
N TYR A 125 -2.13 -13.67 -4.86
CA TYR A 125 -0.68 -13.84 -4.94
C TYR A 125 -0.20 -14.52 -6.22
N GLN A 126 -1.10 -14.93 -7.12
CA GLN A 126 -0.73 -15.49 -8.42
C GLN A 126 -0.29 -14.38 -9.39
N ASP A 127 -0.91 -13.21 -9.31
CA ASP A 127 -0.52 -12.00 -10.05
C ASP A 127 -0.91 -10.75 -9.24
N VAL A 128 -0.02 -10.31 -8.36
CA VAL A 128 -0.25 -9.19 -7.44
C VAL A 128 -0.35 -7.83 -8.15
N VAL A 129 0.08 -7.74 -9.40
CA VAL A 129 -0.03 -6.50 -10.19
C VAL A 129 -1.42 -6.38 -10.79
N PHE A 130 -2.01 -7.51 -11.18
CA PHE A 130 -3.34 -7.55 -11.78
C PHE A 130 -4.46 -7.43 -10.75
N THR A 131 -4.23 -7.92 -9.55
CA THR A 131 -5.21 -7.90 -8.45
C THR A 131 -5.09 -6.67 -7.59
#